data_704929a4c47f3c1e5a07cbf9a547983f
#
_entry.id   704929a4c47f3c1e5a07cbf9a547983f
#
_cell.length_a   1.000
_cell.length_b   1.000
_cell.length_c   1.000
_cell.angle_alpha   90.00
_cell.angle_beta   90.00
_cell.angle_gamma   90.00
#
_symmetry.space_group_name_H-M   'P 1'
#
loop_
_entity.id
_entity.type
_entity.pdbx_description
1 polymer ?
#
loop_
_entity_poly.entity_id
_entity_poly.type
_entity_poly.pdbx_seq_one_letter_code
_entity_poly.pdbx_strand_id
1 'polypeptide(L)'
;LSVRGSVSMSVREQVLMKIIANLRRLGIDISNSKFKDKDIENEVVMTVYIKDVREYMACYDFIRLEQTLNNTQWSAAFTSIKRLEQNAKELGINSFLKPFEGIRAAVIQKNIRSALQNLAVVNNKKSQILKCLG
;
A
#
# COMPACT_ATOMS: atom_id res chain seq x y z
N LEU A 1 2.01 31.37 -3.17
CA LEU A 1 1.30 30.91 -2.01
C LEU A 1 -0.05 30.32 -2.40
N SER A 2 -0.34 29.16 -1.90
CA SER A 2 -1.63 28.52 -2.16
C SER A 2 -2.77 29.34 -1.55
N VAL A 3 -3.89 29.41 -2.25
CA VAL A 3 -5.11 30.03 -1.70
C VAL A 3 -5.52 29.34 -0.40
N ARG A 4 -5.25 28.05 -0.27
CA ARG A 4 -5.48 27.29 0.95
C ARG A 4 -4.75 27.85 2.15
N GLY A 5 -3.58 28.44 1.97
CA GLY A 5 -2.81 29.01 3.04
C GLY A 5 -3.46 30.21 3.70
N SER A 6 -4.38 30.89 2.98
CA SER A 6 -5.07 32.07 3.48
C SER A 6 -6.53 31.81 3.85
N VAL A 7 -7.02 30.59 3.65
CA VAL A 7 -8.40 30.19 3.94
C VAL A 7 -8.39 29.08 4.99
N SER A 8 -9.26 29.19 5.98
CA SER A 8 -9.41 28.15 7.01
C SER A 8 -9.82 26.83 6.37
N MET A 9 -9.05 25.78 6.64
CA MET A 9 -9.41 24.43 6.21
C MET A 9 -10.52 23.88 7.10
N SER A 10 -11.42 23.10 6.52
CA SER A 10 -12.41 22.37 7.28
C SER A 10 -11.73 21.34 8.20
N VAL A 11 -12.43 20.93 9.25
CA VAL A 11 -11.95 19.87 10.14
C VAL A 11 -11.65 18.60 9.34
N ARG A 12 -12.54 18.27 8.38
CA ARG A 12 -12.36 17.10 7.52
C ARG A 12 -11.08 17.17 6.69
N GLU A 13 -10.80 18.33 6.07
CA GLU A 13 -9.57 18.50 5.31
C GLU A 13 -8.33 18.35 6.20
N GLN A 14 -8.35 18.89 7.39
CA GLN A 14 -7.26 18.76 8.35
C GLN A 14 -7.01 17.30 8.72
N VAL A 15 -8.07 16.54 8.96
CA VAL A 15 -7.97 15.11 9.29
C VAL A 15 -7.37 14.34 8.10
N LEU A 16 -7.87 14.59 6.88
CA LEU A 16 -7.38 13.91 5.69
C LEU A 16 -5.91 14.21 5.44
N MET A 17 -5.50 15.48 5.56
CA MET A 17 -4.10 15.88 5.35
C MET A 17 -3.18 15.27 6.41
N LYS A 18 -3.66 15.11 7.63
CA LYS A 18 -2.90 14.44 8.68
C LYS A 18 -2.72 12.94 8.37
N ILE A 19 -3.77 12.29 7.90
CA ILE A 19 -3.68 10.88 7.48
C ILE A 19 -2.67 10.74 6.35
N ILE A 20 -2.75 11.59 5.32
CA ILE A 20 -1.82 11.56 4.19
C ILE A 20 -0.37 11.76 4.66
N ALA A 21 -0.15 12.71 5.58
CA ALA A 21 1.18 12.95 6.12
C ALA A 21 1.71 11.73 6.89
N ASN A 22 0.85 11.07 7.66
CA ASN A 22 1.21 9.86 8.39
C ASN A 22 1.52 8.69 7.45
N LEU A 23 0.72 8.53 6.38
CA LEU A 23 0.98 7.53 5.35
C LEU A 23 2.34 7.76 4.69
N ARG A 24 2.68 9.02 4.42
CA ARG A 24 3.97 9.37 3.81
C ARG A 24 5.14 8.91 4.68
N ARG A 25 5.03 9.05 6.00
CA ARG A 25 6.05 8.55 6.92
C ARG A 25 6.17 7.03 6.91
N LEU A 26 5.11 6.34 6.54
CA LEU A 26 5.10 4.87 6.42
C LEU A 26 5.49 4.39 5.02
N GLY A 27 5.97 5.28 4.16
CA GLY A 27 6.42 4.93 2.81
C GLY A 27 5.29 4.81 1.80
N ILE A 28 4.18 5.53 2.03
CA ILE A 28 3.06 5.59 1.10
C ILE A 28 2.90 7.04 0.65
N ASP A 29 3.07 7.30 -0.64
CA ASP A 29 3.05 8.65 -1.17
C ASP A 29 2.05 8.78 -2.30
N ILE A 30 1.01 9.59 -2.07
CA ILE A 30 -0.01 9.89 -3.07
C ILE A 30 0.59 10.53 -4.32
N SER A 31 1.70 11.26 -4.18
CA SER A 31 2.36 11.90 -5.32
C SER A 31 3.08 10.89 -6.23
N ASN A 32 3.27 9.66 -5.78
CA ASN A 32 3.81 8.56 -6.58
C ASN A 32 2.73 7.60 -7.06
N SER A 33 1.47 7.95 -6.86
CA SER A 33 0.33 7.09 -7.19
C SER A 33 -0.28 7.47 -8.54
N LYS A 34 -1.30 6.71 -8.94
CA LYS A 34 -2.12 7.03 -10.10
C LYS A 34 -2.86 8.38 -9.96
N PHE A 35 -2.86 8.96 -8.77
CA PHE A 35 -3.46 10.28 -8.50
C PHE A 35 -2.49 11.45 -8.71
N LYS A 36 -1.24 11.19 -9.09
CA LYS A 36 -0.16 12.21 -9.14
C LYS A 36 -0.48 13.45 -10.00
N ASP A 37 -1.30 13.27 -11.04
CA ASP A 37 -1.67 14.35 -11.94
C ASP A 37 -2.96 15.08 -11.52
N LYS A 38 -3.51 14.71 -10.37
CA LYS A 38 -4.70 15.34 -9.80
C LYS A 38 -4.29 16.31 -8.70
N ASP A 39 -5.23 17.16 -8.28
CA ASP A 39 -5.01 18.03 -7.12
C ASP A 39 -5.01 17.16 -5.86
N ILE A 40 -3.84 16.76 -5.43
CA ILE A 40 -3.67 15.83 -4.30
C ILE A 40 -3.97 16.46 -2.94
N GLU A 41 -4.20 17.77 -2.89
CA GLU A 41 -4.67 18.46 -1.69
C GLU A 41 -6.20 18.60 -1.68
N ASN A 42 -6.86 18.24 -2.79
CA ASN A 42 -8.31 18.28 -2.87
C ASN A 42 -8.92 17.23 -1.95
N GLU A 43 -9.95 17.63 -1.20
CA GLU A 43 -10.62 16.76 -0.23
C GLU A 43 -11.17 15.48 -0.86
N VAL A 44 -11.78 15.60 -2.04
CA VAL A 44 -12.35 14.44 -2.74
C VAL A 44 -11.23 13.48 -3.17
N VAL A 45 -10.15 14.01 -3.72
CA VAL A 45 -9.00 13.19 -4.16
C VAL A 45 -8.40 12.44 -2.98
N MET A 46 -8.16 13.13 -1.87
CA MET A 46 -7.63 12.51 -0.66
C MET A 46 -8.55 11.42 -0.12
N THR A 47 -9.85 11.68 -0.12
CA THR A 47 -10.85 10.71 0.36
C THR A 47 -10.83 9.44 -0.48
N VAL A 48 -10.82 9.59 -1.81
CA VAL A 48 -10.77 8.43 -2.73
C VAL A 48 -9.47 7.66 -2.56
N TYR A 49 -8.35 8.38 -2.45
CA TYR A 49 -7.05 7.73 -2.26
C TYR A 49 -7.01 6.90 -0.98
N ILE A 50 -7.43 7.47 0.13
CA ILE A 50 -7.45 6.78 1.43
C ILE A 50 -8.35 5.54 1.36
N LYS A 51 -9.50 5.66 0.71
CA LYS A 51 -10.41 4.54 0.49
C LYS A 51 -9.73 3.44 -0.33
N ASP A 52 -9.06 3.80 -1.42
CA ASP A 52 -8.36 2.84 -2.28
C ASP A 52 -7.24 2.12 -1.52
N VAL A 53 -6.47 2.85 -0.70
CA VAL A 53 -5.43 2.23 0.13
C VAL A 53 -6.05 1.24 1.12
N ARG A 54 -7.16 1.64 1.77
CA ARG A 54 -7.85 0.77 2.72
C ARG A 54 -8.36 -0.50 2.05
N GLU A 55 -8.97 -0.37 0.88
CA GLU A 55 -9.47 -1.52 0.11
C GLU A 55 -8.33 -2.44 -0.33
N TYR A 56 -7.21 -1.86 -0.74
CA TYR A 56 -6.03 -2.64 -1.08
C TYR A 56 -5.53 -3.46 0.10
N MET A 57 -5.43 -2.84 1.28
CA MET A 57 -4.96 -3.55 2.49
C MET A 57 -5.86 -4.72 2.87
N ALA A 58 -7.14 -4.67 2.48
CA ALA A 58 -8.13 -5.70 2.77
C ALA A 58 -8.35 -6.67 1.60
N CYS A 59 -7.60 -6.54 0.50
CA CYS A 59 -7.87 -7.35 -0.68
C CYS A 59 -7.51 -8.82 -0.47
N TYR A 60 -8.22 -9.68 -1.19
CA TYR A 60 -8.07 -11.13 -1.06
C TYR A 60 -6.70 -11.64 -1.50
N ASP A 61 -6.01 -10.90 -2.36
CA ASP A 61 -4.70 -11.34 -2.85
C ASP A 61 -3.67 -11.52 -1.72
N PHE A 62 -3.79 -10.78 -0.61
CA PHE A 62 -2.91 -11.00 0.55
C PHE A 62 -3.17 -12.37 1.18
N ILE A 63 -4.44 -12.74 1.32
CA ILE A 63 -4.83 -14.05 1.87
C ILE A 63 -4.40 -15.16 0.92
N ARG A 64 -4.64 -14.98 -0.37
CA ARG A 64 -4.26 -15.95 -1.39
C ARG A 64 -2.74 -16.15 -1.42
N LEU A 65 -1.97 -15.08 -1.33
CA LEU A 65 -0.51 -15.19 -1.29
C LEU A 65 -0.06 -16.04 -0.12
N GLU A 66 -0.56 -15.78 1.07
CA GLU A 66 -0.20 -16.56 2.25
C GLU A 66 -0.58 -18.03 2.11
N GLN A 67 -1.81 -18.31 1.65
CA GLN A 67 -2.28 -19.67 1.46
C GLN A 67 -1.45 -20.42 0.42
N THR A 68 -1.16 -19.79 -0.71
CA THR A 68 -0.40 -20.44 -1.79
C THR A 68 1.05 -20.65 -1.40
N LEU A 69 1.65 -19.74 -0.64
CA LEU A 69 3.00 -19.93 -0.12
C LEU A 69 3.05 -21.09 0.88
N ASN A 70 2.11 -21.14 1.81
CA ASN A 70 2.06 -22.21 2.82
C ASN A 70 1.83 -23.58 2.19
N ASN A 71 1.14 -23.63 1.05
CA ASN A 71 0.87 -24.87 0.32
C ASN A 71 1.88 -25.11 -0.80
N THR A 72 2.93 -24.30 -0.89
CA THR A 72 3.97 -24.37 -1.93
C THR A 72 3.41 -24.39 -3.36
N GLN A 73 2.32 -23.67 -3.56
CA GLN A 73 1.71 -23.50 -4.88
C GLN A 73 2.37 -22.32 -5.60
N TRP A 74 3.57 -22.57 -6.14
CA TRP A 74 4.46 -21.51 -6.62
C TRP A 74 3.87 -20.67 -7.75
N SER A 75 3.23 -21.29 -8.72
CA SER A 75 2.63 -20.54 -9.84
C SER A 75 1.51 -19.61 -9.37
N ALA A 76 0.64 -20.09 -8.47
CA ALA A 76 -0.44 -19.29 -7.93
C ALA A 76 0.10 -18.16 -7.03
N ALA A 77 1.14 -18.45 -6.23
CA ALA A 77 1.80 -17.44 -5.41
C ALA A 77 2.43 -16.35 -6.29
N PHE A 78 3.07 -16.74 -7.39
CA PHE A 78 3.66 -15.79 -8.33
C PHE A 78 2.61 -14.85 -8.92
N THR A 79 1.46 -15.39 -9.32
CA THR A 79 0.35 -14.57 -9.84
C THR A 79 -0.15 -13.57 -8.80
N SER A 80 -0.31 -14.02 -7.55
CA SER A 80 -0.78 -13.15 -6.46
C SER A 80 0.21 -12.04 -6.16
N ILE A 81 1.52 -12.37 -6.08
CA ILE A 81 2.53 -11.35 -5.78
C ILE A 81 2.65 -10.32 -6.90
N LYS A 82 2.52 -10.74 -8.16
CA LYS A 82 2.56 -9.82 -9.29
C LYS A 82 1.43 -8.80 -9.21
N ARG A 83 0.23 -9.25 -8.88
CA ARG A 83 -0.92 -8.34 -8.73
C ARG A 83 -0.74 -7.39 -7.55
N LEU A 84 -0.27 -7.90 -6.42
CA LEU A 84 -0.03 -7.07 -5.24
C LEU A 84 1.04 -6.01 -5.52
N GLU A 85 2.11 -6.37 -6.22
CA GLU A 85 3.16 -5.41 -6.63
C GLU A 85 2.58 -4.32 -7.53
N GLN A 86 1.81 -4.71 -8.54
CA GLN A 86 1.26 -3.76 -9.49
C GLN A 86 0.34 -2.76 -8.79
N ASN A 87 -0.55 -3.25 -7.94
CA ASN A 87 -1.48 -2.39 -7.21
C ASN A 87 -0.76 -1.49 -6.20
N ALA A 88 0.30 -1.98 -5.57
CA ALA A 88 1.11 -1.16 -4.68
C ALA A 88 1.77 0.00 -5.44
N LYS A 89 2.28 -0.25 -6.64
CA LYS A 89 2.86 0.80 -7.48
C LYS A 89 1.82 1.84 -7.85
N GLU A 90 0.63 1.40 -8.23
CA GLU A 90 -0.47 2.32 -8.59
C GLU A 90 -0.89 3.22 -7.44
N LEU A 91 -0.78 2.72 -6.21
CA LEU A 91 -1.17 3.48 -5.01
C LEU A 91 0.00 4.20 -4.33
N GLY A 92 1.22 4.07 -4.87
CA GLY A 92 2.38 4.71 -4.26
C GLY A 92 2.80 4.08 -2.94
N ILE A 93 2.51 2.80 -2.73
CA ILE A 93 2.89 2.09 -1.52
C ILE A 93 4.33 1.59 -1.68
N ASN A 94 5.25 2.54 -1.64
CA ASN A 94 6.66 2.29 -1.95
C ASN A 94 7.32 1.36 -0.94
N SER A 95 6.89 1.41 0.30
CA SER A 95 7.47 0.58 1.36
C SER A 95 7.19 -0.92 1.18
N PHE A 96 6.24 -1.29 0.32
CA PHE A 96 5.96 -2.70 0.02
C PHE A 96 6.80 -3.24 -1.13
N LEU A 97 7.39 -2.37 -1.96
CA LEU A 97 8.02 -2.80 -3.21
C LEU A 97 9.22 -3.70 -2.98
N LYS A 98 10.09 -3.36 -2.04
CA LYS A 98 11.28 -4.15 -1.76
C LYS A 98 10.93 -5.53 -1.17
N PRO A 99 10.10 -5.66 -0.13
CA PRO A 99 9.72 -6.98 0.36
C PRO A 99 8.92 -7.79 -0.67
N PHE A 100 8.10 -7.16 -1.51
CA PHE A 100 7.43 -7.88 -2.59
C PHE A 100 8.42 -8.43 -3.63
N GLU A 101 9.43 -7.64 -3.98
CA GLU A 101 10.50 -8.12 -4.85
C GLU A 101 11.21 -9.34 -4.23
N GLY A 102 11.46 -9.29 -2.93
CA GLY A 102 12.03 -10.42 -2.19
C GLY A 102 11.14 -11.66 -2.24
N ILE A 103 9.82 -11.51 -2.10
CA ILE A 103 8.87 -12.62 -2.20
C ILE A 103 8.89 -13.18 -3.63
N ARG A 104 8.86 -12.33 -4.63
CA ARG A 104 8.87 -12.74 -6.04
C ARG A 104 10.13 -13.56 -6.36
N ALA A 105 11.29 -13.08 -5.93
CA ALA A 105 12.56 -13.79 -6.12
C ALA A 105 12.54 -15.15 -5.38
N ALA A 106 12.02 -15.17 -4.15
CA ALA A 106 11.93 -16.40 -3.37
C ALA A 106 11.00 -17.43 -4.01
N VAL A 107 9.88 -16.97 -4.59
CA VAL A 107 8.94 -17.85 -5.29
C VAL A 107 9.61 -18.48 -6.54
N ILE A 108 10.35 -17.70 -7.29
CA ILE A 108 11.10 -18.20 -8.45
C ILE A 108 12.10 -19.27 -8.02
N GLN A 109 12.77 -19.08 -6.89
CA GLN A 109 13.75 -19.99 -6.34
C GLN A 109 13.14 -21.11 -5.49
N LYS A 110 11.83 -21.08 -5.29
CA LYS A 110 11.10 -22.04 -4.42
C LYS A 110 11.65 -22.04 -3.00
N ASN A 111 12.04 -20.88 -2.50
CA ASN A 111 12.59 -20.70 -1.17
C ASN A 111 11.49 -20.21 -0.22
N ILE A 112 10.82 -21.15 0.44
CA ILE A 112 9.68 -20.83 1.31
C ILE A 112 10.08 -19.99 2.52
N ARG A 113 11.25 -20.22 3.10
CA ARG A 113 11.71 -19.46 4.27
C ARG A 113 11.86 -17.98 3.93
N SER A 114 12.53 -17.67 2.83
CA SER A 114 12.72 -16.29 2.37
C SER A 114 11.38 -15.64 2.03
N ALA A 115 10.50 -16.37 1.37
CA ALA A 115 9.16 -15.85 1.02
C ALA A 115 8.38 -15.47 2.27
N LEU A 116 8.35 -16.33 3.28
CA LEU A 116 7.60 -16.08 4.52
C LEU A 116 8.23 -14.96 5.36
N GLN A 117 9.56 -14.84 5.37
CA GLN A 117 10.25 -13.75 6.05
C GLN A 117 9.85 -12.39 5.46
N ASN A 118 9.84 -12.29 4.14
CA ASN A 118 9.44 -11.06 3.46
C ASN A 118 7.94 -10.78 3.62
N LEU A 119 7.12 -11.83 3.64
CA LEU A 119 5.69 -11.68 3.89
C LEU A 119 5.43 -11.12 5.29
N ALA A 120 6.19 -11.57 6.28
CA ALA A 120 6.09 -11.05 7.65
C ALA A 120 6.39 -9.56 7.72
N VAL A 121 7.38 -9.09 6.95
CA VAL A 121 7.71 -7.66 6.85
C VAL A 121 6.51 -6.89 6.28
N VAL A 122 5.90 -7.40 5.21
CA VAL A 122 4.72 -6.77 4.59
C VAL A 122 3.56 -6.73 5.59
N ASN A 123 3.28 -7.82 6.28
CA ASN A 123 2.19 -7.90 7.24
C ASN A 123 2.36 -6.91 8.41
N ASN A 124 3.59 -6.74 8.88
CA ASN A 124 3.88 -5.76 9.92
C ASN A 124 3.63 -4.32 9.43
N LYS A 125 4.11 -4.00 8.23
CA LYS A 125 3.88 -2.68 7.62
C LYS A 125 2.39 -2.46 7.37
N LYS A 126 1.68 -3.46 6.89
CA LYS A 126 0.24 -3.40 6.66
C LYS A 126 -0.52 -3.07 7.95
N SER A 127 -0.14 -3.70 9.05
CA SER A 127 -0.73 -3.43 10.37
C SER A 127 -0.55 -1.97 10.79
N GLN A 128 0.66 -1.42 10.60
CA GLN A 128 0.95 -0.02 10.91
C GLN A 128 0.11 0.94 10.05
N ILE A 129 -0.02 0.61 8.77
CA ILE A 129 -0.81 1.43 7.84
C ILE A 129 -2.28 1.43 8.24
N LEU A 130 -2.83 0.27 8.56
CA LEU A 130 -4.23 0.16 8.99
C LEU A 130 -4.51 0.97 10.26
N LYS A 131 -3.58 0.99 11.20
CA LYS A 131 -3.69 1.84 12.39
C LYS A 131 -3.71 3.32 12.03
N CYS A 132 -2.92 3.72 11.04
CA CYS A 132 -2.87 5.09 10.56
C CYS A 132 -4.19 5.52 9.90
N LEU A 133 -4.83 4.60 9.21
CA LEU A 133 -6.09 4.87 8.52
C LEU A 133 -7.28 4.97 9.48
N GLY A 134 -7.12 4.49 10.67
CA GLY A 134 -8.16 4.53 11.70
C GLY A 134 -9.11 3.36 11.61
#